data_874827c628206e5c039d1854df4556b4
#
_entry.id   874827c628206e5c039d1854df4556b4
#
_cell.length_a   1.000
_cell.length_b   1.000
_cell.length_c   1.000
_cell.angle_alpha   90.00
_cell.angle_beta   90.00
_cell.angle_gamma   90.00
#
_symmetry.space_group_name_H-M   'P 1'
#
loop_
_entity.id
_entity.type
_entity.pdbx_description
1 polymer ?
#
loop_
_entity_poly.entity_id
_entity_poly.type
_entity_poly.pdbx_seq_one_letter_code
_entity_poly.pdbx_strand_id
1 'polypeptide(L)'
;MLFRSGVGDIAQYGDYVLLAYTTKHLVQDGNYTSKAASTRAKASYGTDLDNNFYLGVYKFDPTDADKEYLKYQSMIVRKSEDHPGKEAGQIKGNSRSRTETGIEVVGDKIYLFCQGGKNFQTNSLRVPSAVLRISGSNIQSGKPVDIDSDYYVDLNDKTGDRYLWRCYYLGDNKFCLQLFTNPGMDGYTEGTHKTFGIFDVETQNYTPVTGMPEAGDINDIALAYASDTDKGTVTFELMTTSGAVLYTINRNGVATPGTKVEAEVIKGASLLKQK
;
A
#
# COMPACT_ATOMS: atom_id res chain seq x y z
N MET A 1 23.54 -3.71 13.90
CA MET A 1 23.09 -2.86 12.78
C MET A 1 21.71 -2.34 13.16
N LEU A 2 21.58 -1.07 13.48
CA LEU A 2 20.29 -0.49 13.86
C LEU A 2 19.52 -0.14 12.58
N PHE A 3 18.56 -0.99 12.21
CA PHE A 3 17.60 -0.65 11.18
C PHE A 3 16.66 0.42 11.71
N ARG A 4 16.66 1.61 11.13
CA ARG A 4 15.57 2.55 11.32
C ARG A 4 14.50 2.19 10.32
N SER A 5 13.54 1.37 10.76
CA SER A 5 12.32 1.09 10.01
C SER A 5 11.19 1.98 10.52
N GLY A 6 10.29 2.39 9.63
CA GLY A 6 8.98 2.90 10.02
C GLY A 6 7.94 1.80 9.83
N VAL A 7 6.90 1.80 10.63
CA VAL A 7 5.72 0.99 10.35
C VAL A 7 4.95 1.71 9.25
N GLY A 8 4.71 1.03 8.14
CA GLY A 8 3.94 1.54 7.00
C GLY A 8 2.46 1.25 7.17
N ASP A 9 2.15 0.07 7.70
CA ASP A 9 0.78 -0.37 7.90
C ASP A 9 0.70 -1.45 8.98
N ILE A 10 -0.50 -1.66 9.54
CA ILE A 10 -0.78 -2.61 10.61
C ILE A 10 -2.09 -3.35 10.32
N ALA A 11 -2.08 -4.67 10.52
CA ALA A 11 -3.28 -5.48 10.48
C ALA A 11 -3.34 -6.43 11.69
N GLN A 12 -4.53 -6.84 12.06
CA GLN A 12 -4.75 -7.84 13.10
C GLN A 12 -5.41 -9.09 12.49
N TYR A 13 -4.87 -10.26 12.81
CA TYR A 13 -5.44 -11.55 12.44
C TYR A 13 -5.53 -12.44 13.70
N GLY A 14 -6.74 -12.62 14.23
CA GLY A 14 -6.94 -13.28 15.52
C GLY A 14 -6.13 -12.58 16.62
N ASP A 15 -5.32 -13.36 17.33
CA ASP A 15 -4.42 -12.86 18.38
C ASP A 15 -3.08 -12.35 17.85
N TYR A 16 -2.92 -12.21 16.53
CA TYR A 16 -1.68 -11.76 15.93
C TYR A 16 -1.80 -10.36 15.36
N VAL A 17 -0.76 -9.58 15.56
CA VAL A 17 -0.59 -8.26 14.97
C VAL A 17 0.54 -8.33 13.94
N LEU A 18 0.26 -7.86 12.77
CA LEU A 18 1.14 -7.84 11.61
C LEU A 18 1.58 -6.40 11.35
N LEU A 19 2.87 -6.16 11.33
CA LEU A 19 3.45 -4.85 11.10
C LEU A 19 4.26 -4.87 9.80
N ALA A 20 3.79 -4.16 8.78
CA ALA A 20 4.58 -3.94 7.57
C ALA A 20 5.63 -2.87 7.83
N TYR A 21 6.88 -3.22 7.64
CA TYR A 21 8.00 -2.30 7.83
C TYR A 21 8.42 -1.68 6.50
N THR A 22 8.55 -0.36 6.53
CA THR A 22 9.23 0.37 5.47
C THR A 22 10.67 0.61 5.88
N THR A 23 11.62 0.24 5.04
CA THR A 23 13.02 0.57 5.28
C THR A 23 13.22 2.07 5.06
N LYS A 24 13.35 2.81 6.16
CA LYS A 24 13.82 4.19 6.13
C LYS A 24 15.33 4.16 6.35
N HIS A 25 16.09 4.45 5.33
CA HIS A 25 17.53 4.72 5.40
C HIS A 25 18.40 3.73 6.16
N LEU A 26 19.19 3.06 5.44
CA LEU A 26 20.56 2.83 5.89
C LEU A 26 21.36 4.09 5.51
N VAL A 27 21.76 4.87 6.49
CA VAL A 27 22.79 5.87 6.31
C VAL A 27 24.07 5.10 6.15
N GLN A 28 24.66 5.13 4.96
CA GLN A 28 25.87 4.39 4.69
C GLN A 28 27.05 4.82 5.58
N ASP A 29 27.09 6.04 6.08
CA ASP A 29 28.35 6.59 6.61
C ASP A 29 28.26 7.26 7.96
N GLY A 30 27.14 7.23 8.65
CA GLY A 30 27.04 7.82 10.01
C GLY A 30 27.18 9.34 10.08
N ASN A 31 27.45 10.02 8.99
CA ASN A 31 27.67 11.46 8.95
C ASN A 31 26.37 12.23 8.65
N TYR A 32 25.64 12.52 9.71
CA TYR A 32 24.50 13.41 9.68
C TYR A 32 24.91 14.86 9.87
N THR A 33 25.14 15.60 8.81
CA THR A 33 25.22 17.05 8.88
C THR A 33 23.89 17.68 8.43
N SER A 34 23.57 18.87 8.93
CA SER A 34 22.34 19.59 8.61
C SER A 34 22.18 19.86 7.10
N LYS A 35 23.28 19.95 6.38
CA LYS A 35 23.32 20.09 4.92
C LYS A 35 22.91 18.79 4.21
N ALA A 36 23.09 17.65 4.83
CA ALA A 36 22.64 16.36 4.35
C ALA A 36 21.12 16.16 4.47
N ALA A 37 20.38 17.04 5.14
CA ALA A 37 18.94 16.88 5.32
C ALA A 37 18.16 17.07 4.01
N SER A 38 18.56 18.00 3.13
CA SER A 38 17.95 18.15 1.81
C SER A 38 18.43 17.09 0.82
N THR A 39 19.68 16.65 0.98
CA THR A 39 20.25 15.54 0.21
C THR A 39 19.73 14.20 0.74
N ARG A 40 19.38 14.13 2.02
CA ARG A 40 18.71 12.99 2.66
C ARG A 40 17.34 12.69 2.06
N ALA A 41 16.55 13.71 1.75
CA ALA A 41 15.26 13.49 1.11
C ALA A 41 15.43 12.77 -0.23
N LYS A 42 16.53 13.00 -0.92
CA LYS A 42 16.88 12.32 -2.18
C LYS A 42 17.59 10.98 -1.97
N ALA A 43 18.42 10.85 -0.96
CA ALA A 43 19.11 9.59 -0.61
C ALA A 43 18.24 8.63 0.18
N SER A 44 17.10 9.12 0.72
CA SER A 44 16.22 8.36 1.61
C SER A 44 15.48 7.21 0.98
N TYR A 45 15.50 7.12 -0.30
CA TYR A 45 14.81 6.10 -1.06
C TYR A 45 15.72 5.05 -1.67
N GLY A 46 17.00 5.09 -1.37
CA GLY A 46 17.98 4.26 -2.00
C GLY A 46 18.73 3.39 -1.01
N THR A 47 18.13 2.33 -0.49
CA THR A 47 18.86 1.28 0.19
C THR A 47 18.88 0.02 -0.66
N ASP A 48 19.92 -0.80 -0.55
CA ASP A 48 19.98 -2.13 -1.15
C ASP A 48 18.81 -3.03 -0.70
N LEU A 49 18.09 -2.60 0.35
CA LEU A 49 16.93 -3.28 0.93
C LEU A 49 15.58 -2.77 0.41
N ASP A 50 15.58 -1.79 -0.48
CA ASP A 50 14.34 -1.18 -1.01
C ASP A 50 13.44 -2.18 -1.74
N ASN A 51 14.02 -3.22 -2.30
CA ASN A 51 13.31 -4.25 -3.03
C ASN A 51 12.85 -5.41 -2.15
N ASN A 52 13.08 -5.32 -0.83
CA ASN A 52 12.68 -6.35 0.10
C ASN A 52 11.39 -5.98 0.81
N PHE A 53 10.57 -6.98 1.03
CA PHE A 53 9.41 -6.90 1.90
C PHE A 53 9.77 -7.38 3.30
N TYR A 54 9.32 -6.65 4.31
CA TYR A 54 9.51 -6.98 5.72
C TYR A 54 8.18 -6.91 6.47
N LEU A 55 7.78 -8.02 7.07
CA LEU A 55 6.58 -8.10 7.90
C LEU A 55 6.90 -8.73 9.25
N GLY A 56 6.75 -7.96 10.31
CA GLY A 56 6.84 -8.46 11.67
C GLY A 56 5.53 -9.12 12.09
N VAL A 57 5.62 -10.30 12.67
CA VAL A 57 4.51 -11.03 13.26
C VAL A 57 4.67 -11.00 14.78
N TYR A 58 3.64 -10.51 15.46
CA TYR A 58 3.60 -10.40 16.92
C TYR A 58 2.35 -11.09 17.45
N LYS A 59 2.48 -11.77 18.59
CA LYS A 59 1.31 -12.22 19.33
C LYS A 59 0.83 -11.09 20.23
N PHE A 60 -0.46 -10.81 20.20
CA PHE A 60 -1.10 -9.84 21.06
C PHE A 60 -1.74 -10.56 22.24
N ASP A 61 -1.35 -10.19 23.46
CA ASP A 61 -1.90 -10.68 24.71
C ASP A 61 -2.21 -9.48 25.62
N PRO A 62 -3.45 -8.98 25.63
CA PRO A 62 -3.83 -7.84 26.45
C PRO A 62 -3.86 -8.16 27.95
N THR A 63 -3.76 -9.45 28.32
CA THR A 63 -3.82 -9.91 29.70
C THR A 63 -2.46 -10.21 30.31
N ASP A 64 -1.38 -10.02 29.54
CA ASP A 64 -0.02 -10.29 30.00
C ASP A 64 0.33 -9.50 31.26
N ALA A 65 0.74 -10.23 32.33
CA ALA A 65 1.00 -9.67 33.64
C ALA A 65 2.20 -8.69 33.65
N ASP A 66 3.17 -8.92 32.77
CA ASP A 66 4.37 -8.09 32.63
C ASP A 66 4.14 -6.89 31.69
N LYS A 67 2.93 -6.73 31.16
CA LYS A 67 2.53 -5.68 30.21
C LYS A 67 3.28 -5.73 28.88
N GLU A 68 3.84 -6.87 28.52
CA GLU A 68 4.39 -7.15 27.21
C GLU A 68 3.29 -7.57 26.23
N TYR A 69 2.37 -6.67 25.95
CA TYR A 69 1.15 -6.96 25.17
C TYR A 69 1.43 -7.40 23.73
N LEU A 70 2.59 -7.08 23.18
CA LEU A 70 3.03 -7.49 21.84
C LEU A 70 4.32 -8.30 21.96
N LYS A 71 4.21 -9.62 21.78
CA LYS A 71 5.35 -10.54 21.83
C LYS A 71 5.81 -10.87 20.40
N TYR A 72 7.03 -10.48 20.07
CA TYR A 72 7.64 -10.82 18.78
C TYR A 72 7.64 -12.34 18.57
N GLN A 73 7.18 -12.75 17.38
CA GLN A 73 7.17 -14.15 16.95
C GLN A 73 8.17 -14.41 15.85
N SER A 74 8.06 -13.67 14.76
CA SER A 74 8.90 -13.87 13.60
C SER A 74 8.94 -12.62 12.70
N MET A 75 9.89 -12.61 11.79
CA MET A 75 9.97 -11.66 10.69
C MET A 75 9.87 -12.41 9.37
N ILE A 76 8.90 -12.04 8.55
CA ILE A 76 8.84 -12.48 7.16
C ILE A 76 9.67 -11.52 6.33
N VAL A 77 10.62 -12.05 5.58
CA VAL A 77 11.45 -11.28 4.66
C VAL A 77 11.31 -11.89 3.29
N ARG A 78 10.84 -11.10 2.32
CA ARG A 78 10.82 -11.50 0.93
C ARG A 78 11.78 -10.63 0.15
N LYS A 79 12.82 -11.22 -0.40
CA LYS A 79 13.76 -10.56 -1.28
C LYS A 79 13.26 -10.63 -2.71
N SER A 80 13.61 -9.63 -3.51
CA SER A 80 13.20 -9.60 -4.91
C SER A 80 13.71 -10.80 -5.72
N GLU A 81 14.88 -11.31 -5.38
CA GLU A 81 15.48 -12.47 -6.02
C GLU A 81 14.85 -13.81 -5.62
N ASP A 82 14.08 -13.84 -4.53
CA ASP A 82 13.51 -15.09 -3.99
C ASP A 82 12.20 -15.52 -4.71
N HIS A 83 11.69 -14.71 -5.64
CA HIS A 83 10.42 -15.03 -6.29
C HIS A 83 10.61 -16.03 -7.44
N PRO A 84 9.93 -17.20 -7.40
CA PRO A 84 10.05 -18.20 -8.43
C PRO A 84 9.63 -17.67 -9.82
N GLY A 85 10.47 -17.92 -10.82
CA GLY A 85 10.18 -17.59 -12.22
C GLY A 85 10.31 -16.11 -12.59
N LYS A 86 10.81 -15.28 -11.70
CA LYS A 86 11.13 -13.88 -11.97
C LYS A 86 12.64 -13.67 -11.89
N GLU A 87 13.14 -12.73 -12.67
CA GLU A 87 14.54 -12.35 -12.59
C GLU A 87 14.81 -11.53 -11.32
N ALA A 88 16.03 -11.60 -10.81
CA ALA A 88 16.44 -10.81 -9.68
C ALA A 88 16.17 -9.32 -9.92
N GLY A 89 15.57 -8.65 -8.96
CA GLY A 89 15.22 -7.23 -9.04
C GLY A 89 13.88 -6.93 -9.73
N GLN A 90 13.19 -7.91 -10.29
CA GLN A 90 11.86 -7.73 -10.88
C GLN A 90 10.73 -7.75 -9.86
N ILE A 91 11.01 -8.14 -8.63
CA ILE A 91 9.99 -8.24 -7.59
C ILE A 91 10.31 -7.31 -6.45
N LYS A 92 9.31 -6.60 -6.07
CA LYS A 92 9.33 -5.81 -4.88
C LYS A 92 8.46 -6.42 -3.83
N GLY A 93 9.10 -6.74 -2.71
CA GLY A 93 8.39 -7.12 -1.54
C GLY A 93 8.26 -5.98 -0.54
N ASN A 94 8.15 -4.73 -0.96
CA ASN A 94 8.10 -3.62 -0.02
C ASN A 94 6.74 -2.94 -0.06
N SER A 95 5.97 -3.06 1.01
CA SER A 95 4.76 -2.27 1.18
C SER A 95 5.14 -0.85 1.59
N ARG A 96 5.43 -0.01 0.62
CA ARG A 96 5.63 1.42 0.83
C ARG A 96 4.33 2.17 0.77
N SER A 97 3.38 1.81 1.57
CA SER A 97 2.30 2.74 1.75
C SER A 97 2.80 3.90 2.62
N ARG A 98 2.83 5.08 2.09
CA ARG A 98 3.07 6.29 2.90
C ARG A 98 1.96 6.51 3.91
N THR A 99 0.85 5.84 3.74
CA THR A 99 -0.34 5.98 4.55
C THR A 99 -1.10 4.67 4.49
N GLU A 100 -0.97 3.86 5.51
CA GLU A 100 -2.03 3.03 6.08
C GLU A 100 -2.80 2.06 5.19
N THR A 101 -2.32 1.72 4.00
CA THR A 101 -3.06 0.86 3.08
C THR A 101 -2.14 -0.09 2.34
N GLY A 102 -1.57 -1.05 3.02
CA GLY A 102 -0.71 -2.04 2.37
C GLY A 102 -0.99 -3.46 2.81
N ILE A 103 -1.62 -3.63 3.99
CA ILE A 103 -2.01 -4.94 4.51
C ILE A 103 -3.51 -4.95 4.74
N GLU A 104 -4.19 -6.01 4.29
CA GLU A 104 -5.60 -6.21 4.59
C GLU A 104 -5.88 -7.68 4.87
N VAL A 105 -6.71 -7.92 5.88
CA VAL A 105 -7.19 -9.25 6.24
C VAL A 105 -8.54 -9.49 5.59
N VAL A 106 -8.61 -10.50 4.74
CA VAL A 106 -9.83 -10.88 4.03
C VAL A 106 -10.11 -12.35 4.31
N GLY A 107 -11.06 -12.61 5.18
CA GLY A 107 -11.34 -13.97 5.65
C GLY A 107 -10.14 -14.60 6.36
N ASP A 108 -9.63 -15.70 5.84
CA ASP A 108 -8.44 -16.40 6.35
C ASP A 108 -7.15 -16.05 5.60
N LYS A 109 -7.17 -15.02 4.79
CA LYS A 109 -6.03 -14.56 3.97
C LYS A 109 -5.60 -13.16 4.38
N ILE A 110 -4.32 -12.92 4.32
CA ILE A 110 -3.72 -11.61 4.51
C ILE A 110 -3.09 -11.20 3.18
N TYR A 111 -3.58 -10.12 2.60
CA TYR A 111 -3.07 -9.58 1.35
C TYR A 111 -2.14 -8.41 1.61
N LEU A 112 -1.04 -8.37 0.85
CA LEU A 112 0.06 -7.45 1.01
C LEU A 112 0.26 -6.72 -0.31
N PHE A 113 -0.07 -5.44 -0.34
CA PHE A 113 0.05 -4.59 -1.53
C PHE A 113 1.38 -3.86 -1.52
N CYS A 114 2.17 -4.10 -2.54
CA CYS A 114 3.50 -3.55 -2.72
C CYS A 114 3.50 -2.51 -3.84
N GLN A 115 3.96 -1.30 -3.55
CA GLN A 115 3.92 -0.20 -4.53
C GLN A 115 4.79 -0.40 -5.76
N GLY A 116 5.86 -1.14 -5.65
CA GLY A 116 6.80 -1.24 -6.76
C GLY A 116 7.54 0.07 -7.05
N GLY A 117 8.05 0.21 -8.27
CA GLY A 117 8.72 1.40 -8.75
C GLY A 117 10.24 1.23 -8.89
N LYS A 118 10.92 2.35 -9.15
CA LYS A 118 12.34 2.40 -9.42
C LYS A 118 13.15 2.22 -8.15
N ASN A 119 14.22 1.43 -8.24
CA ASN A 119 15.25 1.41 -7.21
C ASN A 119 16.15 2.63 -7.37
N PHE A 120 16.20 3.45 -6.33
CA PHE A 120 16.94 4.71 -6.36
C PHE A 120 18.46 4.54 -6.33
N GLN A 121 18.98 3.48 -5.74
CA GLN A 121 20.44 3.28 -5.66
C GLN A 121 21.00 2.76 -6.97
N THR A 122 20.37 1.77 -7.54
CA THR A 122 20.86 1.17 -8.78
C THR A 122 20.44 1.94 -10.01
N ASN A 123 19.47 2.85 -9.89
CA ASN A 123 18.94 3.71 -10.94
C ASN A 123 18.45 2.95 -12.20
N SER A 124 18.45 1.63 -12.17
CA SER A 124 18.37 0.79 -13.35
C SER A 124 17.18 -0.17 -13.37
N LEU A 125 16.67 -0.61 -12.23
CA LEU A 125 15.60 -1.59 -12.19
C LEU A 125 14.31 -0.99 -11.66
N ARG A 126 13.28 -0.99 -12.50
CA ARG A 126 11.90 -0.84 -12.09
C ARG A 126 11.35 -2.20 -11.77
N VAL A 127 10.77 -2.34 -10.59
CA VAL A 127 10.08 -3.55 -10.19
C VAL A 127 8.58 -3.28 -10.15
N PRO A 128 7.74 -4.20 -10.62
CA PRO A 128 6.31 -3.98 -10.68
C PRO A 128 5.71 -3.79 -9.28
N SER A 129 4.59 -3.12 -9.23
CA SER A 129 3.69 -3.21 -8.08
C SER A 129 3.14 -4.61 -7.99
N ALA A 130 2.99 -5.14 -6.79
CA ALA A 130 2.60 -6.54 -6.61
C ALA A 130 1.60 -6.71 -5.48
N VAL A 131 0.82 -7.80 -5.56
CA VAL A 131 0.06 -8.33 -4.43
C VAL A 131 0.64 -9.67 -4.03
N LEU A 132 0.99 -9.78 -2.76
CA LEU A 132 1.41 -11.02 -2.12
C LEU A 132 0.31 -11.49 -1.18
N ARG A 133 0.37 -12.76 -0.75
CA ARG A 133 -0.61 -13.33 0.17
C ARG A 133 0.07 -14.17 1.25
N ILE A 134 -0.53 -14.20 2.43
CA ILE A 134 -0.21 -15.11 3.51
C ILE A 134 -1.49 -15.80 3.94
N SER A 135 -1.45 -17.12 4.06
CA SER A 135 -2.56 -17.88 4.64
C SER A 135 -2.55 -17.75 6.17
N GLY A 136 -3.67 -17.34 6.74
CA GLY A 136 -3.80 -17.13 8.19
C GLY A 136 -3.53 -18.39 9.02
N SER A 137 -3.87 -19.57 8.48
CA SER A 137 -3.53 -20.87 9.11
C SER A 137 -2.01 -21.04 9.30
N ASN A 138 -1.18 -20.45 8.45
CA ASN A 138 0.27 -20.50 8.59
C ASN A 138 0.73 -19.68 9.81
N ILE A 139 0.08 -18.56 10.09
CA ILE A 139 0.38 -17.72 11.25
C ILE A 139 0.03 -18.46 12.56
N GLN A 140 -1.11 -19.13 12.58
CA GLN A 140 -1.60 -19.84 13.77
C GLN A 140 -0.83 -21.13 14.08
N SER A 141 -0.13 -21.67 13.10
CA SER A 141 0.54 -22.98 13.25
C SER A 141 1.77 -22.97 14.18
N GLY A 142 2.26 -21.79 14.57
CA GLY A 142 3.52 -21.64 15.32
C GLY A 142 4.77 -22.01 14.53
N LYS A 143 4.62 -22.32 13.25
CA LYS A 143 5.74 -22.55 12.33
C LYS A 143 6.26 -21.22 11.76
N PRO A 144 7.48 -21.17 11.23
CA PRO A 144 7.92 -20.00 10.49
C PRO A 144 6.91 -19.64 9.41
N VAL A 145 6.39 -18.42 9.49
CA VAL A 145 5.41 -17.92 8.52
C VAL A 145 6.14 -17.43 7.29
N ASP A 146 5.63 -17.77 6.12
CA ASP A 146 6.15 -17.27 4.84
C ASP A 146 4.99 -16.85 3.94
N ILE A 147 5.33 -16.14 2.89
CA ILE A 147 4.41 -15.75 1.82
C ILE A 147 4.00 -17.00 1.04
N ASP A 148 2.72 -17.09 0.68
CA ASP A 148 2.19 -18.18 -0.11
C ASP A 148 2.92 -18.23 -1.47
N SER A 149 3.57 -19.35 -1.75
CA SER A 149 4.37 -19.53 -2.98
C SER A 149 3.51 -19.65 -4.24
N ASP A 150 2.23 -19.94 -4.09
CA ASP A 150 1.25 -20.11 -5.16
C ASP A 150 0.48 -18.82 -5.49
N TYR A 151 0.76 -17.72 -4.78
CA TYR A 151 0.07 -16.45 -4.99
C TYR A 151 1.05 -15.30 -5.19
N TYR A 152 1.04 -14.76 -6.38
CA TYR A 152 1.72 -13.54 -6.76
C TYR A 152 0.95 -12.87 -7.89
N VAL A 153 0.71 -11.58 -7.76
CA VAL A 153 0.10 -10.78 -8.81
C VAL A 153 1.01 -9.63 -9.18
N ASP A 154 1.40 -9.57 -10.45
CA ASP A 154 2.01 -8.38 -11.04
C ASP A 154 0.89 -7.39 -11.38
N LEU A 155 0.79 -6.31 -10.61
CA LEU A 155 -0.25 -5.31 -10.82
C LEU A 155 -0.01 -4.47 -12.07
N ASN A 156 1.24 -4.28 -12.49
CA ASN A 156 1.53 -3.51 -13.70
C ASN A 156 0.98 -4.22 -14.94
N ASP A 157 1.13 -5.55 -15.01
CA ASP A 157 0.52 -6.35 -16.08
C ASP A 157 -1.01 -6.21 -16.11
N LYS A 158 -1.65 -6.09 -14.95
CA LYS A 158 -3.11 -5.96 -14.83
C LYS A 158 -3.62 -4.56 -15.13
N THR A 159 -2.86 -3.53 -14.77
CA THR A 159 -3.29 -2.13 -14.79
C THR A 159 -2.85 -1.35 -16.04
N GLY A 160 -2.24 -2.02 -17.03
CA GLY A 160 -1.66 -1.36 -18.20
C GLY A 160 -0.43 -0.54 -17.83
N ASP A 161 0.52 -1.17 -17.14
CA ASP A 161 1.80 -0.63 -16.71
C ASP A 161 1.69 0.57 -15.74
N ARG A 162 0.63 0.65 -14.95
CA ARG A 162 0.50 1.67 -13.91
C ARG A 162 0.94 1.14 -12.56
N TYR A 163 1.76 1.93 -11.89
CA TYR A 163 2.22 1.61 -10.54
C TYR A 163 1.18 1.97 -9.49
N LEU A 164 1.12 1.15 -8.43
CA LEU A 164 0.25 1.35 -7.29
C LEU A 164 0.73 2.55 -6.46
N TRP A 165 -0.22 3.44 -6.10
CA TRP A 165 -0.01 4.43 -5.06
C TRP A 165 -0.59 3.94 -3.73
N ARG A 166 -1.85 3.50 -3.72
CA ARG A 166 -2.60 3.02 -2.55
C ARG A 166 -3.68 2.03 -2.94
N CYS A 167 -4.17 1.29 -1.95
CA CYS A 167 -5.34 0.46 -2.09
C CYS A 167 -6.32 0.71 -0.94
N TYR A 168 -7.59 0.43 -1.16
CA TYR A 168 -8.67 0.63 -0.20
C TYR A 168 -9.61 -0.56 -0.28
N TYR A 169 -9.75 -1.28 0.82
CA TYR A 169 -10.62 -2.46 0.86
C TYR A 169 -12.10 -2.06 0.79
N LEU A 170 -12.85 -2.71 -0.08
CA LEU A 170 -14.27 -2.46 -0.34
C LEU A 170 -15.19 -3.60 0.13
N GLY A 171 -14.64 -4.64 0.76
CA GLY A 171 -15.38 -5.88 1.01
C GLY A 171 -15.40 -6.81 -0.19
N ASP A 172 -15.88 -8.04 0.00
CA ASP A 172 -16.06 -9.06 -1.06
C ASP A 172 -14.82 -9.26 -1.94
N ASN A 173 -13.64 -9.41 -1.32
CA ASN A 173 -12.34 -9.59 -1.99
C ASN A 173 -11.90 -8.43 -2.90
N LYS A 174 -12.60 -7.29 -2.90
CA LYS A 174 -12.38 -6.18 -3.82
C LYS A 174 -11.70 -5.00 -3.18
N PHE A 175 -10.76 -4.44 -3.92
CA PHE A 175 -9.98 -3.26 -3.54
C PHE A 175 -10.11 -2.18 -4.59
N CYS A 176 -10.31 -0.95 -4.16
CA CYS A 176 -10.08 0.20 -5.01
C CYS A 176 -8.57 0.50 -5.00
N LEU A 177 -7.95 0.43 -6.16
CA LEU A 177 -6.56 0.82 -6.36
C LEU A 177 -6.51 2.27 -6.81
N GLN A 178 -5.66 3.06 -6.17
CA GLN A 178 -5.25 4.38 -6.65
C GLN A 178 -3.87 4.22 -7.29
N LEU A 179 -3.77 4.56 -8.54
CA LEU A 179 -2.60 4.30 -9.39
C LEU A 179 -1.96 5.60 -9.85
N PHE A 180 -0.67 5.55 -10.14
CA PHE A 180 -0.02 6.64 -10.84
C PHE A 180 -0.69 6.87 -12.20
N THR A 181 -0.78 8.14 -12.60
CA THR A 181 -1.65 8.57 -13.71
C THR A 181 -1.16 8.02 -15.04
N ASN A 182 0.14 8.07 -15.29
CA ASN A 182 0.70 7.65 -16.57
C ASN A 182 1.34 6.25 -16.49
N PRO A 183 1.17 5.41 -17.51
CA PRO A 183 1.85 4.13 -17.61
C PRO A 183 3.38 4.26 -17.52
N GLY A 184 4.03 3.30 -16.89
CA GLY A 184 5.48 3.27 -16.71
C GLY A 184 6.04 4.31 -15.75
N MET A 185 5.20 5.16 -15.17
CA MET A 185 5.61 6.20 -14.23
C MET A 185 5.36 5.74 -12.79
N ASP A 186 6.29 6.01 -11.91
CA ASP A 186 6.24 5.71 -10.49
C ASP A 186 6.44 6.98 -9.66
N GLY A 187 6.39 6.85 -8.34
CA GLY A 187 6.53 7.98 -7.42
C GLY A 187 7.84 8.77 -7.51
N TYR A 188 8.79 8.27 -8.29
CA TYR A 188 10.03 8.99 -8.58
C TYR A 188 9.94 9.87 -9.83
N THR A 189 9.22 9.38 -10.82
CA THR A 189 9.13 10.02 -12.15
C THR A 189 7.89 10.86 -12.28
N GLU A 190 6.84 10.56 -11.49
CA GLU A 190 5.57 11.28 -11.53
C GLU A 190 5.03 11.47 -10.10
N GLY A 191 4.64 12.70 -9.77
CA GLY A 191 4.00 13.03 -8.50
C GLY A 191 2.48 12.84 -8.49
N THR A 192 1.86 12.46 -9.61
CA THR A 192 0.41 12.40 -9.76
C THR A 192 -0.11 10.97 -9.74
N HIS A 193 -1.20 10.73 -9.02
CA HIS A 193 -1.84 9.43 -8.84
C HIS A 193 -3.37 9.58 -8.92
N LYS A 194 -3.86 9.85 -10.14
CA LYS A 194 -5.25 10.25 -10.41
C LYS A 194 -6.06 9.18 -11.16
N THR A 195 -5.52 7.97 -11.28
CA THR A 195 -6.19 6.85 -11.94
C THR A 195 -6.68 5.85 -10.90
N PHE A 196 -7.88 5.33 -11.09
CA PHE A 196 -8.48 4.37 -10.16
C PHE A 196 -8.95 3.12 -10.90
N GLY A 197 -8.94 1.99 -10.19
CA GLY A 197 -9.50 0.73 -10.66
C GLY A 197 -9.91 -0.18 -9.52
N ILE A 198 -10.78 -1.12 -9.80
CA ILE A 198 -11.18 -2.16 -8.87
C ILE A 198 -10.37 -3.42 -9.17
N PHE A 199 -9.77 -3.97 -8.15
CA PHE A 199 -9.03 -5.23 -8.21
C PHE A 199 -9.65 -6.24 -7.26
N ASP A 200 -9.93 -7.43 -7.79
CA ASP A 200 -10.42 -8.56 -7.03
C ASP A 200 -9.24 -9.49 -6.75
N VAL A 201 -8.90 -9.68 -5.47
CA VAL A 201 -7.71 -10.45 -5.06
C VAL A 201 -7.87 -11.96 -5.22
N GLU A 202 -9.09 -12.47 -5.34
CA GLU A 202 -9.35 -13.89 -5.53
C GLU A 202 -9.30 -14.26 -7.00
N THR A 203 -10.04 -13.52 -7.84
CA THR A 203 -10.09 -13.77 -9.29
C THR A 203 -8.93 -13.13 -10.05
N GLN A 204 -8.19 -12.22 -9.42
CA GLN A 204 -7.11 -11.42 -9.99
C GLN A 204 -7.56 -10.55 -11.19
N ASN A 205 -8.83 -10.20 -11.23
CA ASN A 205 -9.40 -9.34 -12.25
C ASN A 205 -9.26 -7.87 -11.87
N TYR A 206 -8.90 -7.06 -12.86
CA TYR A 206 -8.84 -5.60 -12.75
C TYR A 206 -9.88 -4.96 -13.65
N THR A 207 -10.59 -3.97 -13.14
CA THR A 207 -11.58 -3.18 -13.87
C THR A 207 -11.29 -1.69 -13.65
N PRO A 208 -11.02 -0.90 -14.70
CA PRO A 208 -10.88 0.54 -14.55
C PRO A 208 -12.13 1.19 -13.96
N VAL A 209 -11.95 2.19 -13.12
CA VAL A 209 -13.08 3.00 -12.61
C VAL A 209 -13.57 3.94 -13.71
N THR A 210 -14.89 4.03 -13.85
CA THR A 210 -15.60 4.96 -14.74
C THR A 210 -16.28 6.07 -13.94
N GLY A 211 -16.59 7.20 -14.58
CA GLY A 211 -17.30 8.31 -13.93
C GLY A 211 -16.43 9.25 -13.09
N MET A 212 -15.13 9.03 -13.03
CA MET A 212 -14.18 10.02 -12.48
C MET A 212 -14.00 11.19 -13.46
N PRO A 213 -13.66 12.39 -12.97
CA PRO A 213 -13.19 13.46 -13.84
C PRO A 213 -11.93 13.04 -14.60
N GLU A 214 -11.69 13.63 -15.74
CA GLU A 214 -10.42 13.47 -16.43
C GLU A 214 -9.25 13.87 -15.53
N ALA A 215 -8.13 13.17 -15.62
CA ALA A 215 -6.97 13.43 -14.76
C ALA A 215 -6.47 14.88 -14.83
N GLY A 216 -6.66 15.55 -15.97
CA GLY A 216 -6.35 16.97 -16.17
C GLY A 216 -7.24 17.92 -15.38
N ASP A 217 -8.46 17.50 -15.07
CA ASP A 217 -9.44 18.28 -14.30
C ASP A 217 -9.30 18.10 -12.79
N ILE A 218 -8.52 17.13 -12.35
CA ILE A 218 -8.23 16.90 -10.94
C ILE A 218 -6.96 17.65 -10.57
N ASN A 219 -7.06 18.65 -9.71
CA ASN A 219 -5.91 19.39 -9.19
C ASN A 219 -5.23 18.61 -8.08
N ASP A 220 -6.02 18.08 -7.12
CA ASP A 220 -5.53 17.33 -5.97
C ASP A 220 -6.55 16.30 -5.50
N ILE A 221 -6.07 15.29 -4.77
CA ILE A 221 -6.88 14.26 -4.11
C ILE A 221 -6.47 14.27 -2.64
N ALA A 222 -7.42 14.49 -1.74
CA ALA A 222 -7.13 14.49 -0.31
C ALA A 222 -6.56 13.14 0.15
N LEU A 223 -5.65 13.19 1.10
CA LEU A 223 -5.02 12.01 1.66
C LEU A 223 -5.99 11.18 2.51
N ALA A 224 -6.92 11.83 3.17
CA ALA A 224 -7.95 11.17 3.95
C ALA A 224 -9.11 10.74 3.06
N TYR A 225 -9.71 9.64 3.41
CA TYR A 225 -10.79 8.99 2.68
C TYR A 225 -11.80 8.40 3.67
N ALA A 226 -13.00 8.10 3.19
CA ALA A 226 -14.00 7.36 3.95
C ALA A 226 -14.30 6.03 3.24
N SER A 227 -14.03 4.91 3.90
CA SER A 227 -14.32 3.57 3.40
C SER A 227 -15.50 2.97 4.15
N ASP A 228 -16.41 2.34 3.41
CA ASP A 228 -17.55 1.59 3.93
C ASP A 228 -17.58 0.21 3.26
N THR A 229 -17.02 -0.77 3.94
CA THR A 229 -16.94 -2.15 3.43
C THR A 229 -18.29 -2.84 3.35
N ASP A 230 -19.26 -2.45 4.19
CA ASP A 230 -20.62 -3.01 4.16
C ASP A 230 -21.34 -2.58 2.87
N LYS A 231 -21.18 -1.31 2.49
CA LYS A 231 -21.71 -0.79 1.22
C LYS A 231 -20.80 -1.03 0.03
N GLY A 232 -19.56 -1.40 0.26
CA GLY A 232 -18.55 -1.59 -0.78
C GLY A 232 -18.19 -0.30 -1.48
N THR A 233 -17.93 0.76 -0.72
CA THR A 233 -17.64 2.07 -1.26
C THR A 233 -16.43 2.72 -0.59
N VAL A 234 -15.75 3.56 -1.34
CA VAL A 234 -14.76 4.50 -0.82
C VAL A 234 -15.06 5.89 -1.35
N THR A 235 -15.01 6.88 -0.47
CA THR A 235 -15.25 8.29 -0.81
C THR A 235 -13.98 9.07 -0.64
N PHE A 236 -13.62 9.80 -1.71
CA PHE A 236 -12.50 10.72 -1.77
C PHE A 236 -13.02 12.12 -1.94
N GLU A 237 -12.22 13.05 -1.51
CA GLU A 237 -12.37 14.42 -1.88
C GLU A 237 -11.40 14.76 -3.00
N LEU A 238 -11.95 15.35 -4.04
CA LEU A 238 -11.23 15.84 -5.18
C LEU A 238 -11.28 17.37 -5.22
N MET A 239 -10.11 17.98 -5.33
CA MET A 239 -10.00 19.36 -5.79
C MET A 239 -9.99 19.35 -7.30
N THR A 240 -11.07 19.78 -7.91
CA THR A 240 -11.20 19.84 -9.36
C THR A 240 -11.03 21.28 -9.86
N THR A 241 -10.92 21.46 -11.16
CA THR A 241 -10.92 22.79 -11.79
C THR A 241 -12.21 23.58 -11.52
N SER A 242 -13.31 22.88 -11.16
CA SER A 242 -14.61 23.47 -10.81
C SER A 242 -14.89 23.56 -9.30
N GLY A 243 -13.88 23.25 -8.46
CA GLY A 243 -13.96 23.29 -7.00
C GLY A 243 -13.86 21.94 -6.33
N ALA A 244 -14.07 21.91 -5.03
CA ALA A 244 -13.98 20.70 -4.22
C ALA A 244 -15.26 19.87 -4.30
N VAL A 245 -15.13 18.58 -4.57
CA VAL A 245 -16.26 17.65 -4.71
C VAL A 245 -15.91 16.32 -4.05
N LEU A 246 -16.85 15.74 -3.32
CA LEU A 246 -16.75 14.37 -2.84
C LEU A 246 -17.09 13.40 -3.98
N TYR A 247 -16.24 12.43 -4.23
CA TYR A 247 -16.50 11.34 -5.17
C TYR A 247 -16.54 10.01 -4.45
N THR A 248 -17.59 9.23 -4.69
CA THR A 248 -17.73 7.89 -4.13
C THR A 248 -17.56 6.85 -5.22
N ILE A 249 -16.59 5.97 -5.04
CA ILE A 249 -16.32 4.83 -5.93
C ILE A 249 -16.91 3.58 -5.28
N ASN A 250 -17.72 2.83 -6.02
CA ASN A 250 -18.28 1.57 -5.54
C ASN A 250 -17.46 0.36 -6.04
N ARG A 251 -17.72 -0.82 -5.48
CA ARG A 251 -17.02 -2.07 -5.81
C ARG A 251 -17.25 -2.58 -7.25
N ASN A 252 -18.16 -1.96 -8.00
CA ASN A 252 -18.36 -2.25 -9.42
C ASN A 252 -17.55 -1.32 -10.33
N GLY A 253 -16.75 -0.44 -9.77
CA GLY A 253 -15.89 0.47 -10.53
C GLY A 253 -16.65 1.68 -11.09
N VAL A 254 -17.72 2.10 -10.44
CA VAL A 254 -18.44 3.31 -10.82
C VAL A 254 -18.19 4.39 -9.78
N ALA A 255 -17.68 5.52 -10.23
CA ALA A 255 -17.54 6.73 -9.45
C ALA A 255 -18.75 7.64 -9.64
N THR A 256 -19.25 8.18 -8.55
CA THR A 256 -20.40 9.10 -8.54
C THR A 256 -20.01 10.38 -7.82
N PRO A 257 -20.24 11.56 -8.43
CA PRO A 257 -20.05 12.83 -7.73
C PRO A 257 -21.09 12.99 -6.63
N GLY A 258 -20.65 13.44 -5.48
CA GLY A 258 -21.47 13.78 -4.34
C GLY A 258 -21.59 15.29 -4.13
N THR A 259 -21.57 15.70 -2.88
CA THR A 259 -21.73 17.09 -2.49
C THR A 259 -20.53 17.94 -2.92
N LYS A 260 -20.79 19.09 -3.53
CA LYS A 260 -19.79 20.15 -3.67
C LYS A 260 -19.56 20.79 -2.30
N VAL A 261 -18.32 21.07 -2.03
CA VAL A 261 -17.90 21.69 -0.78
C VAL A 261 -17.32 23.07 -1.10
N GLU A 262 -17.87 24.10 -0.49
CA GLU A 262 -17.32 25.46 -0.62
C GLU A 262 -16.13 25.61 0.34
N ALA A 263 -14.96 25.21 -0.12
CA ALA A 263 -13.72 25.31 0.63
C ALA A 263 -12.54 25.49 -0.33
N GLU A 264 -11.53 26.23 0.12
CA GLU A 264 -10.28 26.37 -0.61
C GLU A 264 -9.43 25.07 -0.57
N VAL A 265 -9.52 24.38 0.57
CA VAL A 265 -8.83 23.09 0.80
C VAL A 265 -9.65 22.25 1.76
N ILE A 266 -9.92 21.01 1.41
CA ILE A 266 -10.40 20.00 2.35
C ILE A 266 -9.24 19.02 2.61
N LYS A 267 -9.00 18.68 3.85
CA LYS A 267 -7.88 17.79 4.22
C LYS A 267 -8.31 16.38 4.58
N GLY A 268 -9.60 16.12 4.60
CA GLY A 268 -10.11 14.81 4.87
C GLY A 268 -11.61 14.69 5.01
N ALA A 269 -12.11 13.49 4.78
CA ALA A 269 -13.46 13.06 5.06
C ALA A 269 -13.42 11.79 5.92
N SER A 270 -14.40 11.60 6.79
CA SER A 270 -14.58 10.38 7.54
C SER A 270 -16.05 9.98 7.60
N LEU A 271 -16.31 8.68 7.66
CA LEU A 271 -17.66 8.15 7.83
C LEU A 271 -17.95 8.04 9.33
N LEU A 272 -18.99 8.74 9.77
CA LEU A 272 -19.52 8.58 11.12
C LEU A 272 -20.59 7.46 11.07
N LYS A 273 -20.29 6.32 11.69
CA LYS A 273 -21.32 5.28 11.92
C LYS A 273 -22.18 5.72 13.10
N GLN A 274 -23.49 5.84 12.89
CA GLN A 274 -24.43 5.93 14.03
C GLN A 274 -24.33 4.61 14.83
N LYS A 275 -24.19 4.77 16.15
CA LYS A 275 -24.24 3.65 17.09
C LYS A 275 -25.65 3.11 17.20
#